data_5715ee236af148b3839d3d5204690f61
#
_entry.id   5715ee236af148b3839d3d5204690f61
#
_cell.length_a   1.000
_cell.length_b   1.000
_cell.length_c   1.000
_cell.angle_alpha   90.00
_cell.angle_beta   90.00
_cell.angle_gamma   90.00
#
_symmetry.space_group_name_H-M   'P 1'
#
loop_
_entity.id
_entity.type
_entity.pdbx_description
1 polymer ?
#
loop_
_entity_poly.entity_id
_entity_poly.type
_entity_poly.pdbx_seq_one_letter_code
_entity_poly.pdbx_strand_id
1 'polypeptide(L)'
;MSKRTVSVWTLVSLIIGSTIGSGIFALPQSIGSVASPGAMLTGWAIAGVGMLSVAFVFQILAVRKPHLDSGVYSYVRAGLGDFIGFTSGMGYWLGSVMAQVGYATLFFNTLGYYFPAFSNRWVLAIAVSAMSWLIFFGLTRGLRQAAVMNAVTTVAKLLPILAFIVLVAFLGFSLSLIHI
;
A
#
# COMPACT_ATOMS: atom_id res chain seq x y z
N MET A 1 31.56 -11.66 -6.53
CA MET A 1 30.12 -11.39 -6.69
C MET A 1 29.90 -9.89 -6.60
N SER A 2 29.55 -9.22 -7.69
CA SER A 2 29.29 -7.77 -7.71
C SER A 2 28.06 -7.49 -6.83
N LYS A 3 28.23 -6.69 -5.77
CA LYS A 3 27.13 -6.14 -4.98
C LYS A 3 26.32 -5.23 -5.93
N ARG A 4 25.23 -5.72 -6.51
CA ARG A 4 24.29 -4.87 -7.24
C ARG A 4 23.65 -3.90 -6.25
N THR A 5 24.20 -2.71 -6.16
CA THR A 5 23.63 -1.62 -5.39
C THR A 5 22.31 -1.18 -6.06
N VAL A 6 21.23 -1.32 -5.34
CA VAL A 6 19.91 -0.82 -5.80
C VAL A 6 19.96 0.70 -5.71
N SER A 7 19.55 1.40 -6.78
CA SER A 7 19.49 2.86 -6.77
C SER A 7 18.54 3.38 -5.69
N VAL A 8 18.88 4.50 -5.06
CA VAL A 8 18.02 5.17 -4.07
C VAL A 8 16.63 5.46 -4.66
N TRP A 9 16.56 5.86 -5.91
CA TRP A 9 15.28 6.09 -6.61
C TRP A 9 14.44 4.82 -6.75
N THR A 10 15.07 3.67 -6.96
CA THR A 10 14.37 2.38 -7.00
C THR A 10 13.81 2.03 -5.61
N LEU A 11 14.58 2.29 -4.54
CA LEU A 11 14.10 2.07 -3.16
C LEU A 11 12.95 3.01 -2.81
N VAL A 12 13.05 4.29 -3.16
CA VAL A 12 11.97 5.27 -2.96
C VAL A 12 10.71 4.84 -3.71
N SER A 13 10.83 4.43 -4.98
CA SER A 13 9.71 3.92 -5.77
C SER A 13 9.08 2.67 -5.16
N LEU A 14 9.89 1.75 -4.62
CA LEU A 14 9.40 0.56 -3.92
C LEU A 14 8.61 0.94 -2.65
N ILE A 15 9.13 1.87 -1.85
CA ILE A 15 8.47 2.34 -0.62
C ILE A 15 7.15 3.04 -0.96
N ILE A 16 7.15 4.00 -1.89
CA ILE A 16 5.93 4.70 -2.31
C ILE A 16 4.91 3.71 -2.87
N GLY A 17 5.33 2.81 -3.77
CA GLY A 17 4.47 1.82 -4.39
C GLY A 17 3.86 0.82 -3.40
N SER A 18 4.59 0.43 -2.36
CA SER A 18 4.06 -0.46 -1.31
C SER A 18 3.18 0.27 -0.29
N THR A 19 3.44 1.54 -0.03
CA THR A 19 2.67 2.34 0.94
C THR A 19 1.32 2.76 0.38
N ILE A 20 1.25 3.14 -0.90
CA ILE A 20 0.01 3.50 -1.58
C ILE A 20 -0.73 2.22 -1.96
N GLY A 21 -1.63 1.80 -1.09
CA GLY A 21 -2.54 0.67 -1.30
C GLY A 21 -3.91 1.07 -1.83
N SER A 22 -4.85 0.13 -1.85
CA SER A 22 -6.24 0.37 -2.26
C SER A 22 -6.99 1.34 -1.35
N GLY A 23 -6.54 1.49 -0.09
CA GLY A 23 -7.17 2.35 0.90
C GLY A 23 -7.33 3.80 0.44
N ILE A 24 -6.31 4.36 -0.25
CA ILE A 24 -6.37 5.76 -0.70
C ILE A 24 -7.53 6.02 -1.67
N PHE A 25 -7.98 5.01 -2.41
CA PHE A 25 -9.10 5.11 -3.34
C PHE A 25 -10.44 4.81 -2.68
N ALA A 26 -10.48 3.95 -1.67
CA ALA A 26 -11.71 3.53 -1.01
C ALA A 26 -12.05 4.37 0.25
N LEU A 27 -11.03 4.86 0.99
CA LEU A 27 -11.22 5.58 2.24
C LEU A 27 -12.04 6.87 2.11
N PRO A 28 -11.87 7.74 1.09
CA PRO A 28 -12.68 8.94 0.98
C PRO A 28 -14.17 8.65 0.93
N GLN A 29 -14.59 7.62 0.19
CA GLN A 29 -15.98 7.20 0.13
C GLN A 29 -16.45 6.56 1.45
N SER A 30 -15.66 5.65 2.00
CA SER A 30 -16.03 4.89 3.20
C SER A 30 -16.09 5.76 4.45
N ILE A 31 -15.13 6.66 4.64
CA ILE A 31 -15.10 7.55 5.80
C ILE A 31 -16.03 8.75 5.58
N GLY A 32 -16.09 9.29 4.36
CA GLY A 32 -16.96 10.43 4.04
C GLY A 32 -18.44 10.14 4.22
N SER A 33 -18.86 8.87 4.20
CA SER A 33 -20.25 8.47 4.47
C SER A 33 -20.61 8.43 5.95
N VAL A 34 -19.61 8.38 6.86
CA VAL A 34 -19.86 8.16 8.31
C VAL A 34 -19.21 9.21 9.22
N ALA A 35 -18.31 10.04 8.69
CA ALA A 35 -17.57 11.02 9.47
C ALA A 35 -17.62 12.42 8.84
N SER A 36 -17.62 13.44 9.70
CA SER A 36 -17.50 14.83 9.25
C SER A 36 -16.08 15.11 8.71
N PRO A 37 -15.89 16.09 7.81
CA PRO A 37 -14.57 16.45 7.28
C PRO A 37 -13.54 16.78 8.38
N GLY A 38 -13.96 17.44 9.45
CA GLY A 38 -13.08 17.75 10.58
C GLY A 38 -12.63 16.50 11.33
N ALA A 39 -13.53 15.55 11.60
CA ALA A 39 -13.19 14.28 12.24
C ALA A 39 -12.22 13.46 11.36
N MET A 40 -12.42 13.46 10.04
CA MET A 40 -11.54 12.78 9.11
C MET A 40 -10.12 13.38 9.11
N LEU A 41 -9.99 14.70 9.05
CA LEU A 41 -8.68 15.38 9.09
C LEU A 41 -7.97 15.15 10.43
N THR A 42 -8.70 15.19 11.54
CA THR A 42 -8.14 14.91 12.87
C THR A 42 -7.63 13.47 12.95
N GLY A 43 -8.42 12.50 12.49
CA GLY A 43 -8.02 11.10 12.44
C GLY A 43 -6.77 10.88 11.59
N TRP A 44 -6.67 11.54 10.44
CA TRP A 44 -5.49 11.45 9.57
C TRP A 44 -4.25 12.13 10.19
N ALA A 45 -4.42 13.24 10.89
CA ALA A 45 -3.31 13.87 11.61
C ALA A 45 -2.75 12.95 12.71
N ILE A 46 -3.63 12.33 13.51
CA ILE A 46 -3.23 11.38 14.56
C ILE A 46 -2.52 10.16 13.93
N ALA A 47 -3.11 9.57 12.89
CA ALA A 47 -2.52 8.44 12.19
C ALA A 47 -1.17 8.81 11.56
N GLY A 48 -1.05 10.01 10.98
CA GLY A 48 0.19 10.52 10.39
C GLY A 48 1.31 10.63 11.42
N VAL A 49 1.03 11.21 12.58
CA VAL A 49 2.02 11.28 13.68
C VAL A 49 2.42 9.89 14.15
N GLY A 50 1.47 8.97 14.28
CA GLY A 50 1.74 7.58 14.65
C GLY A 50 2.66 6.88 13.63
N MET A 51 2.36 7.02 12.34
CA MET A 51 3.17 6.41 11.27
C MET A 51 4.57 7.02 11.18
N LEU A 52 4.72 8.33 11.36
CA LEU A 52 6.03 8.97 11.45
C LEU A 52 6.85 8.45 12.63
N SER A 53 6.22 8.27 13.78
CA SER A 53 6.89 7.70 14.96
C SER A 53 7.40 6.29 14.70
N VAL A 54 6.61 5.44 14.03
CA VAL A 54 7.02 4.09 13.61
C VAL A 54 8.19 4.16 12.62
N ALA A 55 8.15 5.07 11.64
CA ALA A 55 9.22 5.24 10.67
C ALA A 55 10.54 5.63 11.35
N PHE A 56 10.52 6.56 12.32
CA PHE A 56 11.70 6.94 13.11
C PHE A 56 12.24 5.77 13.94
N VAL A 57 11.38 4.97 14.55
CA VAL A 57 11.82 3.75 15.28
C VAL A 57 12.56 2.81 14.34
N PHE A 58 12.02 2.51 13.16
CA PHE A 58 12.70 1.66 12.18
C PHE A 58 14.00 2.25 11.69
N GLN A 59 14.06 3.57 11.47
CA GLN A 59 15.30 4.26 11.09
C GLN A 59 16.37 4.09 12.17
N ILE A 60 16.04 4.33 13.44
CA ILE A 60 16.96 4.17 14.56
C ILE A 60 17.43 2.71 14.67
N LEU A 61 16.55 1.75 14.54
CA LEU A 61 16.87 0.33 14.59
C LEU A 61 17.79 -0.09 13.44
N ALA A 62 17.53 0.39 12.22
CA ALA A 62 18.36 0.11 11.06
C ALA A 62 19.80 0.64 11.23
N VAL A 63 19.96 1.82 11.85
CA VAL A 63 21.28 2.39 12.11
C VAL A 63 21.99 1.71 13.28
N ARG A 64 21.26 1.42 14.38
CA ARG A 64 21.86 0.86 15.59
C ARG A 64 22.06 -0.65 15.56
N LYS A 65 21.30 -1.37 14.76
CA LYS A 65 21.29 -2.85 14.67
C LYS A 65 21.37 -3.33 13.22
N PRO A 66 22.42 -2.94 12.47
CA PRO A 66 22.53 -3.23 11.03
C PRO A 66 22.71 -4.71 10.71
N HIS A 67 23.01 -5.55 11.70
CA HIS A 67 23.11 -7.01 11.56
C HIS A 67 21.76 -7.73 11.62
N LEU A 68 20.67 -7.02 11.98
CA LEU A 68 19.31 -7.55 12.01
C LEU A 68 18.62 -7.20 10.71
N ASP A 69 18.72 -8.06 9.71
CA ASP A 69 18.29 -7.81 8.32
C ASP A 69 16.92 -8.41 7.96
N SER A 70 16.30 -9.18 8.87
CA SER A 70 14.98 -9.81 8.63
C SER A 70 13.78 -8.93 9.01
N GLY A 71 13.96 -7.62 9.07
CA GLY A 71 12.90 -6.62 9.30
C GLY A 71 12.21 -6.73 10.66
N VAL A 72 10.89 -6.58 10.69
CA VAL A 72 10.09 -6.54 11.94
C VAL A 72 10.37 -7.74 12.84
N TYR A 73 10.41 -8.94 12.27
CA TYR A 73 10.67 -10.17 13.01
C TYR A 73 11.97 -10.10 13.82
N SER A 74 13.08 -9.74 13.18
CA SER A 74 14.40 -9.70 13.85
C SER A 74 14.46 -8.68 14.97
N TYR A 75 13.88 -7.49 14.74
CA TYR A 75 13.86 -6.44 15.76
C TYR A 75 13.04 -6.82 16.98
N VAL A 76 11.86 -7.37 16.75
CA VAL A 76 10.96 -7.81 17.83
C VAL A 76 11.57 -9.00 18.60
N ARG A 77 12.15 -9.96 17.87
CA ARG A 77 12.83 -11.11 18.48
C ARG A 77 13.99 -10.69 19.37
N ALA A 78 14.81 -9.76 18.90
CA ALA A 78 15.97 -9.28 19.64
C ALA A 78 15.60 -8.46 20.89
N GLY A 79 14.42 -7.82 20.90
CA GLY A 79 13.96 -6.99 22.03
C GLY A 79 13.02 -7.68 23.00
N LEU A 80 12.16 -8.56 22.50
CA LEU A 80 11.03 -9.13 23.26
C LEU A 80 11.04 -10.67 23.29
N GLY A 81 12.04 -11.30 22.69
CA GLY A 81 12.22 -12.74 22.70
C GLY A 81 11.54 -13.47 21.55
N ASP A 82 11.79 -14.81 21.50
CA ASP A 82 11.45 -15.67 20.35
C ASP A 82 9.95 -15.78 20.11
N PHE A 83 9.15 -15.92 21.16
CA PHE A 83 7.71 -16.10 21.05
C PHE A 83 7.03 -14.86 20.47
N ILE A 84 7.36 -13.67 20.99
CA ILE A 84 6.77 -12.40 20.51
C ILE A 84 7.29 -12.08 19.11
N GLY A 85 8.56 -12.37 18.82
CA GLY A 85 9.14 -12.25 17.49
C GLY A 85 8.40 -13.11 16.47
N PHE A 86 8.19 -14.40 16.78
CA PHE A 86 7.43 -15.30 15.90
C PHE A 86 6.00 -14.84 15.67
N THR A 87 5.29 -14.47 16.73
CA THR A 87 3.90 -13.99 16.65
C THR A 87 3.80 -12.72 15.79
N SER A 88 4.75 -11.79 15.95
CA SER A 88 4.82 -10.57 15.15
C SER A 88 5.07 -10.86 13.67
N GLY A 89 6.01 -11.77 13.36
CA GLY A 89 6.30 -12.18 11.98
C GLY A 89 5.11 -12.88 11.33
N MET A 90 4.45 -13.78 12.06
CA MET A 90 3.25 -14.47 11.60
C MET A 90 2.09 -13.50 11.37
N GLY A 91 1.88 -12.55 12.29
CA GLY A 91 0.85 -11.51 12.14
C GLY A 91 1.09 -10.63 10.92
N TYR A 92 2.34 -10.22 10.68
CA TYR A 92 2.72 -9.48 9.49
C TYR A 92 2.46 -10.26 8.20
N TRP A 93 2.83 -11.55 8.18
CA TRP A 93 2.59 -12.43 7.03
C TRP A 93 1.09 -12.61 6.75
N LEU A 94 0.30 -12.96 7.79
CA LEU A 94 -1.16 -13.09 7.65
C LEU A 94 -1.81 -11.79 7.19
N GLY A 95 -1.43 -10.65 7.77
CA GLY A 95 -1.92 -9.34 7.35
C GLY A 95 -1.63 -9.05 5.88
N SER A 96 -0.42 -9.40 5.41
CA SER A 96 -0.03 -9.23 4.01
C SER A 96 -0.86 -10.10 3.06
N VAL A 97 -1.13 -11.37 3.44
CA VAL A 97 -1.99 -12.27 2.65
C VAL A 97 -3.42 -11.73 2.57
N MET A 98 -3.99 -11.30 3.70
CA MET A 98 -5.34 -10.72 3.72
C MET A 98 -5.43 -9.44 2.90
N ALA A 99 -4.42 -8.58 2.99
CA ALA A 99 -4.34 -7.37 2.19
C ALA A 99 -4.31 -7.67 0.69
N GLN A 100 -3.53 -8.67 0.26
CA GLN A 100 -3.45 -9.09 -1.14
C GLN A 100 -4.81 -9.54 -1.69
N VAL A 101 -5.54 -10.37 -0.92
CA VAL A 101 -6.89 -10.80 -1.27
C VAL A 101 -7.85 -9.61 -1.35
N GLY A 102 -7.75 -8.68 -0.38
CA GLY A 102 -8.55 -7.45 -0.36
C GLY A 102 -8.32 -6.58 -1.59
N TYR A 103 -7.06 -6.38 -1.99
CA TYR A 103 -6.71 -5.60 -3.19
C TYR A 103 -7.23 -6.22 -4.48
N ALA A 104 -7.06 -7.53 -4.64
CA ALA A 104 -7.55 -8.24 -5.82
C ALA A 104 -9.09 -8.23 -5.87
N THR A 105 -9.75 -8.42 -4.74
CA THR A 105 -11.21 -8.36 -4.63
C THR A 105 -11.73 -6.97 -5.00
N LEU A 106 -11.13 -5.90 -4.47
CA LEU A 106 -11.51 -4.53 -4.82
C LEU A 106 -11.35 -4.27 -6.32
N PHE A 107 -10.24 -4.72 -6.91
CA PHE A 107 -9.98 -4.57 -8.34
C PHE A 107 -11.08 -5.24 -9.19
N PHE A 108 -11.40 -6.51 -8.93
CA PHE A 108 -12.41 -7.22 -9.69
C PHE A 108 -13.85 -6.75 -9.41
N ASN A 109 -14.15 -6.30 -8.19
CA ASN A 109 -15.43 -5.66 -7.87
C ASN A 109 -15.62 -4.36 -8.66
N THR A 110 -14.54 -3.57 -8.81
CA THR A 110 -14.57 -2.36 -9.65
C THR A 110 -14.78 -2.71 -11.12
N LEU A 111 -14.13 -3.77 -11.61
CA LEU A 111 -14.37 -4.28 -12.97
C LEU A 111 -15.79 -4.82 -13.15
N GLY A 112 -16.40 -5.35 -12.10
CA GLY A 112 -17.78 -5.85 -12.10
C GLY A 112 -18.80 -4.78 -12.48
N TYR A 113 -18.49 -3.50 -12.29
CA TYR A 113 -19.31 -2.39 -12.77
C TYR A 113 -19.43 -2.36 -14.31
N TYR A 114 -18.34 -2.70 -15.00
CA TYR A 114 -18.30 -2.74 -16.46
C TYR A 114 -18.61 -4.14 -17.02
N PHE A 115 -18.24 -5.17 -16.29
CA PHE A 115 -18.38 -6.58 -16.69
C PHE A 115 -19.16 -7.36 -15.63
N PRO A 116 -20.50 -7.51 -15.78
CA PRO A 116 -21.37 -8.15 -14.79
C PRO A 116 -20.97 -9.58 -14.39
N ALA A 117 -20.17 -10.26 -15.22
CA ALA A 117 -19.64 -11.59 -14.90
C ALA A 117 -18.87 -11.65 -13.58
N PHE A 118 -18.16 -10.58 -13.21
CA PHE A 118 -17.41 -10.49 -11.94
C PHE A 118 -18.29 -10.27 -10.70
N SER A 119 -19.58 -10.01 -10.88
CA SER A 119 -20.55 -9.96 -9.77
C SER A 119 -20.87 -11.36 -9.21
N ASN A 120 -20.56 -12.42 -9.96
CA ASN A 120 -20.68 -13.78 -9.47
C ASN A 120 -19.48 -14.14 -8.58
N ARG A 121 -19.76 -14.57 -7.32
CA ARG A 121 -18.71 -14.87 -6.33
C ARG A 121 -17.72 -15.96 -6.78
N TRP A 122 -18.17 -16.92 -7.56
CA TRP A 122 -17.30 -18.00 -8.06
C TRP A 122 -16.36 -17.49 -9.14
N VAL A 123 -16.87 -16.68 -10.06
CA VAL A 123 -16.07 -16.01 -11.09
C VAL A 123 -15.04 -15.08 -10.43
N LEU A 124 -15.47 -14.32 -9.43
CA LEU A 124 -14.59 -13.47 -8.63
C LEU A 124 -13.45 -14.27 -7.96
N ALA A 125 -13.79 -15.37 -7.28
CA ALA A 125 -12.81 -16.21 -6.61
C ALA A 125 -11.78 -16.81 -7.58
N ILE A 126 -12.24 -17.30 -8.74
CA ILE A 126 -11.36 -17.82 -9.79
C ILE A 126 -10.46 -16.71 -10.35
N ALA A 127 -11.00 -15.53 -10.62
CA ALA A 127 -10.27 -14.40 -11.16
C ALA A 127 -9.18 -13.89 -10.18
N VAL A 128 -9.51 -13.78 -8.89
CA VAL A 128 -8.56 -13.43 -7.83
C VAL A 128 -7.44 -14.46 -7.72
N SER A 129 -7.80 -15.75 -7.75
CA SER A 129 -6.81 -16.83 -7.70
C SER A 129 -5.91 -16.83 -8.93
N ALA A 130 -6.47 -16.70 -10.13
CA ALA A 130 -5.71 -16.64 -11.38
C ALA A 130 -4.76 -15.44 -11.41
N MET A 131 -5.21 -14.26 -10.97
CA MET A 131 -4.39 -13.07 -10.87
C MET A 131 -3.22 -13.27 -9.87
N SER A 132 -3.48 -13.90 -8.72
CA SER A 132 -2.45 -14.19 -7.72
C SER A 132 -1.36 -15.12 -8.28
N TRP A 133 -1.74 -16.17 -8.99
CA TRP A 133 -0.81 -17.06 -9.66
C TRP A 133 -0.03 -16.36 -10.77
N LEU A 134 -0.67 -15.52 -11.55
CA LEU A 134 -0.02 -14.74 -12.61
C LEU A 134 1.06 -13.81 -12.03
N ILE A 135 0.74 -13.11 -10.94
CA ILE A 135 1.71 -12.26 -10.22
C ILE A 135 2.85 -13.11 -9.66
N PHE A 136 2.54 -14.26 -9.04
CA PHE A 136 3.54 -15.18 -8.50
C PHE A 136 4.54 -15.61 -9.58
N PHE A 137 4.06 -16.11 -10.71
CA PHE A 137 4.93 -16.51 -11.84
C PHE A 137 5.69 -15.32 -12.44
N GLY A 138 5.10 -14.12 -12.45
CA GLY A 138 5.80 -12.91 -12.87
C GLY A 138 6.96 -12.55 -11.95
N LEU A 139 6.76 -12.65 -10.63
CA LEU A 139 7.79 -12.33 -9.63
C LEU A 139 8.91 -13.36 -9.59
N THR A 140 8.65 -14.64 -9.85
CA THR A 140 9.68 -15.69 -9.89
C THR A 140 10.68 -15.52 -11.02
N ARG A 141 10.37 -14.69 -12.02
CA ARG A 141 11.29 -14.38 -13.14
C ARG A 141 12.42 -13.42 -12.78
N GLY A 142 12.43 -12.86 -11.58
CA GLY A 142 13.55 -12.11 -11.00
C GLY A 142 13.23 -10.71 -10.51
N LEU A 143 14.10 -10.22 -9.61
CA LEU A 143 13.98 -8.93 -8.92
C LEU A 143 13.87 -7.71 -9.85
N ARG A 144 14.49 -7.77 -11.03
CA ARG A 144 14.44 -6.68 -12.01
C ARG A 144 13.02 -6.49 -12.56
N GLN A 145 12.33 -7.58 -12.86
CA GLN A 145 10.95 -7.53 -13.36
C GLN A 145 10.00 -7.07 -12.28
N ALA A 146 10.17 -7.55 -11.04
CA ALA A 146 9.41 -7.09 -9.89
C ALA A 146 9.57 -5.57 -9.67
N ALA A 147 10.79 -5.04 -9.77
CA ALA A 147 11.06 -3.60 -9.64
C ALA A 147 10.40 -2.78 -10.77
N VAL A 148 10.46 -3.26 -12.01
CA VAL A 148 9.79 -2.60 -13.15
C VAL A 148 8.27 -2.63 -12.97
N MET A 149 7.69 -3.78 -12.62
CA MET A 149 6.25 -3.88 -12.34
C MET A 149 5.82 -2.92 -11.23
N ASN A 150 6.60 -2.84 -10.15
CA ASN A 150 6.32 -1.90 -9.07
C ASN A 150 6.42 -0.44 -9.53
N ALA A 151 7.41 -0.08 -10.32
CA ALA A 151 7.55 1.28 -10.85
C ALA A 151 6.36 1.66 -11.75
N VAL A 152 5.97 0.79 -12.67
CA VAL A 152 4.80 1.01 -13.54
C VAL A 152 3.52 1.17 -12.74
N THR A 153 3.28 0.27 -11.79
CA THR A 153 2.08 0.35 -10.93
C THR A 153 2.11 1.59 -10.01
N THR A 154 3.29 2.04 -9.57
CA THR A 154 3.42 3.26 -8.76
C THR A 154 3.04 4.49 -9.59
N VAL A 155 3.53 4.60 -10.82
CA VAL A 155 3.13 5.70 -11.73
C VAL A 155 1.63 5.65 -12.01
N ALA A 156 1.10 4.46 -12.33
CA ALA A 156 -0.33 4.27 -12.59
C ALA A 156 -1.23 4.65 -11.41
N LYS A 157 -0.76 4.46 -10.16
CA LYS A 157 -1.48 4.88 -8.94
C LYS A 157 -1.38 6.39 -8.69
N LEU A 158 -0.20 6.98 -8.91
CA LEU A 158 0.03 8.39 -8.64
C LEU A 158 -0.70 9.29 -9.63
N LEU A 159 -0.81 8.89 -10.88
CA LEU A 159 -1.43 9.69 -11.94
C LEU A 159 -2.88 10.10 -11.61
N PRO A 160 -3.81 9.19 -11.28
CA PRO A 160 -5.17 9.56 -10.92
C PRO A 160 -5.25 10.38 -9.62
N ILE A 161 -4.35 10.13 -8.66
CA ILE A 161 -4.32 10.89 -7.39
C ILE A 161 -3.92 12.34 -7.67
N LEU A 162 -2.86 12.55 -8.46
CA LEU A 162 -2.41 13.89 -8.84
C LEU A 162 -3.46 14.61 -9.70
N ALA A 163 -4.06 13.89 -10.66
CA ALA A 163 -5.14 14.45 -11.47
C ALA A 163 -6.33 14.89 -10.61
N PHE A 164 -6.71 14.09 -9.61
CA PHE A 164 -7.77 14.44 -8.69
C PHE A 164 -7.42 15.67 -7.83
N ILE A 165 -6.21 15.75 -7.30
CA ILE A 165 -5.74 16.90 -6.50
C ILE A 165 -5.78 18.18 -7.35
N VAL A 166 -5.27 18.11 -8.58
CA VAL A 166 -5.28 19.25 -9.50
C VAL A 166 -6.70 19.67 -9.84
N LEU A 167 -7.59 18.72 -10.12
CA LEU A 167 -8.99 18.98 -10.43
C LEU A 167 -9.70 19.68 -9.26
N VAL A 168 -9.52 19.17 -8.05
CA VAL A 168 -10.14 19.74 -6.83
C VAL A 168 -9.60 21.14 -6.55
N ALA A 169 -8.29 21.34 -6.70
CA ALA A 169 -7.70 22.67 -6.55
C ALA A 169 -8.27 23.67 -7.58
N PHE A 170 -8.37 23.25 -8.85
CA PHE A 170 -8.91 24.11 -9.91
C PHE A 170 -10.39 24.45 -9.70
N LEU A 171 -11.22 23.45 -9.37
CA LEU A 171 -12.64 23.65 -9.09
C LEU A 171 -12.86 24.47 -7.81
N GLY A 172 -12.06 24.26 -6.77
CA GLY A 172 -12.11 25.02 -5.53
C GLY A 172 -11.80 26.50 -5.76
N PHE A 173 -10.81 26.81 -6.58
CA PHE A 173 -10.52 28.18 -6.99
C PHE A 173 -11.66 28.80 -7.83
N SER A 174 -12.23 28.04 -8.77
CA SER A 174 -13.31 28.52 -9.63
C SER A 174 -14.61 28.82 -8.84
N LEU A 175 -14.95 27.95 -7.89
CA LEU A 175 -16.12 28.15 -7.03
C LEU A 175 -15.94 29.31 -6.03
N SER A 176 -14.73 29.53 -5.53
CA SER A 176 -14.40 30.69 -4.68
C SER A 176 -14.58 32.03 -5.39
N LEU A 177 -14.35 32.08 -6.71
CA LEU A 177 -14.54 33.28 -7.52
C LEU A 177 -16.01 33.57 -7.86
N ILE A 178 -16.91 32.57 -7.75
CA ILE A 178 -18.35 32.73 -8.02
C ILE A 178 -19.12 33.17 -6.76
N HIS A 179 -18.53 33.03 -5.57
CA HIS A 179 -19.15 33.43 -4.30
C HIS A 179 -18.65 34.78 -3.75
N ILE A 180 -17.91 35.58 -4.52
CA ILE A 180 -17.63 36.99 -4.31
C ILE A 180 -18.43 37.81 -5.32
#